data_b49b8af31f951a4063ca5273df787be1
#
_entry.id   b49b8af31f951a4063ca5273df787be1
#
_cell.length_a   1.000
_cell.length_b   1.000
_cell.length_c   1.000
_cell.angle_alpha   90.00
_cell.angle_beta   90.00
_cell.angle_gamma   90.00
#
_symmetry.space_group_name_H-M   'P 1'
#
loop_
_entity.id
_entity.type
_entity.pdbx_description
1 polymer ?
#
loop_
_entity_poly.entity_id
_entity_poly.type
_entity_poly.pdbx_seq_one_letter_code
_entity_poly.pdbx_strand_id
1 'polypeptide(L)'
;MMISPEKQIFKCFGCSEGGDIFSFVMKMENLEFPEALKMLADRAGVKLERRKFTAEDKPDRKSRLFQINNLIARAFHQILMTHPAGQPAREYLQKRGLANQTIKEFMIGYAPSSRAMHQWLKKKNFTDEEIQNAGSPDRFFRRIIFPIRDVMGNVLGFTGRVLDPKQEPKYLNTPETIIFHKGRILYNLDKARGFIKQEKATVVVEGQMDVIASWQVGVKNVVASSGTALADEHLQLLYRYAPNIIFA
;
A
#
# COMPACT_ATOMS: atom_id res chain seq x y z
N MET A 1 23.47 17.83 -8.38
CA MET A 1 22.30 17.96 -9.29
C MET A 1 22.16 19.43 -9.66
N MET A 2 21.98 19.74 -10.94
CA MET A 2 21.74 21.10 -11.46
C MET A 2 20.24 21.21 -11.83
N ILE A 3 19.63 22.35 -11.53
CA ILE A 3 18.25 22.67 -11.87
C ILE A 3 18.23 23.94 -12.68
N SER A 4 17.52 23.96 -13.79
CA SER A 4 17.26 25.17 -14.59
C SER A 4 15.78 25.55 -14.44
N PRO A 5 15.48 26.58 -13.64
CA PRO A 5 14.09 27.04 -13.47
C PRO A 5 13.48 27.54 -14.77
N GLU A 6 14.28 28.20 -15.63
CA GLU A 6 13.82 28.73 -16.92
C GLU A 6 13.37 27.61 -17.86
N LYS A 7 14.14 26.52 -17.93
CA LYS A 7 13.85 25.37 -18.79
C LYS A 7 12.96 24.34 -18.10
N GLN A 8 12.70 24.48 -16.80
CA GLN A 8 11.95 23.53 -15.95
C GLN A 8 12.49 22.09 -16.03
N ILE A 9 13.82 21.95 -16.09
CA ILE A 9 14.51 20.67 -16.16
C ILE A 9 15.55 20.53 -15.06
N PHE A 10 15.88 19.28 -14.73
CA PHE A 10 17.03 18.95 -13.89
C PHE A 10 18.03 18.04 -14.62
N LYS A 11 19.28 18.06 -14.16
CA LYS A 11 20.33 17.12 -14.56
C LYS A 11 21.17 16.74 -13.37
N CYS A 12 21.35 15.43 -13.13
CA CYS A 12 22.27 14.91 -12.13
C CYS A 12 23.52 14.38 -12.83
N PHE A 13 24.67 14.96 -12.53
CA PHE A 13 25.94 14.52 -13.14
C PHE A 13 26.51 13.27 -12.45
N GLY A 14 26.04 12.92 -11.24
CA GLY A 14 26.50 11.71 -10.55
C GLY A 14 25.87 10.42 -11.07
N CYS A 15 24.57 10.45 -11.41
CA CYS A 15 23.85 9.28 -11.93
C CYS A 15 23.38 9.46 -13.39
N SER A 16 23.78 10.54 -14.06
CA SER A 16 23.41 10.91 -15.46
C SER A 16 21.90 11.08 -15.71
N GLU A 17 21.08 11.09 -14.65
CA GLU A 17 19.64 11.27 -14.74
C GLU A 17 19.26 12.72 -14.99
N GLY A 18 18.20 12.92 -15.76
CA GLY A 18 17.66 14.24 -16.04
C GLY A 18 16.24 14.15 -16.59
N GLY A 19 15.57 15.29 -16.68
CA GLY A 19 14.21 15.39 -17.19
C GLY A 19 13.48 16.59 -16.62
N ASP A 20 12.17 16.59 -16.76
CA ASP A 20 11.26 17.57 -16.21
C ASP A 20 10.81 17.23 -14.77
N ILE A 21 9.87 18.00 -14.22
CA ILE A 21 9.33 17.80 -12.89
C ILE A 21 8.60 16.43 -12.76
N PHE A 22 7.94 15.97 -13.83
CA PHE A 22 7.26 14.67 -13.82
C PHE A 22 8.29 13.55 -13.74
N SER A 23 9.32 13.58 -14.58
CA SER A 23 10.43 12.63 -14.56
C SER A 23 11.11 12.59 -13.18
N PHE A 24 11.28 13.75 -12.55
CA PHE A 24 11.84 13.84 -11.20
C PHE A 24 10.95 13.13 -10.17
N VAL A 25 9.65 13.45 -10.16
CA VAL A 25 8.71 12.86 -9.20
C VAL A 25 8.53 11.35 -9.43
N MET A 26 8.42 10.92 -10.70
CA MET A 26 8.35 9.49 -11.03
C MET A 26 9.53 8.71 -10.44
N LYS A 27 10.74 9.25 -10.56
CA LYS A 27 11.95 8.60 -10.02
C LYS A 27 12.05 8.68 -8.50
N MET A 28 11.72 9.84 -7.92
CA MET A 28 11.86 10.06 -6.48
C MET A 28 10.84 9.30 -5.65
N GLU A 29 9.63 9.17 -6.14
CA GLU A 29 8.52 8.49 -5.44
C GLU A 29 8.24 7.09 -6.00
N ASN A 30 9.02 6.65 -7.00
CA ASN A 30 8.83 5.37 -7.71
C ASN A 30 7.41 5.22 -8.28
N LEU A 31 6.95 6.26 -8.98
CA LEU A 31 5.61 6.36 -9.57
C LEU A 31 5.65 6.24 -11.09
N GLU A 32 4.55 5.80 -11.67
CA GLU A 32 4.29 5.95 -13.11
C GLU A 32 3.81 7.38 -13.42
N PHE A 33 3.86 7.78 -14.70
CA PHE A 33 3.49 9.14 -15.11
C PHE A 33 2.09 9.58 -14.68
N PRO A 34 1.00 8.78 -14.79
CA PRO A 34 -0.33 9.17 -14.33
C PRO A 34 -0.42 9.46 -12.83
N GLU A 35 0.36 8.73 -12.05
CA GLU A 35 0.43 8.90 -10.60
C GLU A 35 1.22 10.16 -10.22
N ALA A 36 2.35 10.40 -10.88
CA ALA A 36 3.15 11.61 -10.72
C ALA A 36 2.36 12.86 -11.14
N LEU A 37 1.61 12.78 -12.26
CA LEU A 37 0.72 13.85 -12.73
C LEU A 37 -0.34 14.17 -11.67
N LYS A 38 -0.99 13.16 -11.12
CA LYS A 38 -2.00 13.35 -10.07
C LYS A 38 -1.39 13.99 -8.82
N MET A 39 -0.25 13.49 -8.36
CA MET A 39 0.45 14.05 -7.19
C MET A 39 0.81 15.52 -7.39
N LEU A 40 1.33 15.87 -8.55
CA LEU A 40 1.72 17.24 -8.87
C LEU A 40 0.51 18.16 -9.03
N ALA A 41 -0.56 17.67 -9.64
CA ALA A 41 -1.83 18.39 -9.78
C ALA A 41 -2.45 18.70 -8.41
N ASP A 42 -2.54 17.69 -7.53
CA ASP A 42 -3.07 17.85 -6.16
C ASP A 42 -2.22 18.88 -5.38
N ARG A 43 -0.89 18.84 -5.54
CA ARG A 43 0.04 19.79 -4.91
C ARG A 43 -0.10 21.22 -5.44
N ALA A 44 -0.39 21.35 -6.74
CA ALA A 44 -0.58 22.64 -7.40
C ALA A 44 -2.02 23.17 -7.26
N GLY A 45 -2.94 22.44 -6.63
CA GLY A 45 -4.36 22.78 -6.55
C GLY A 45 -5.09 22.70 -7.90
N VAL A 46 -4.49 22.04 -8.90
CA VAL A 46 -5.07 21.86 -10.24
C VAL A 46 -6.02 20.66 -10.22
N LYS A 47 -7.28 20.91 -10.55
CA LYS A 47 -8.25 19.84 -10.75
C LYS A 47 -7.99 19.19 -12.10
N LEU A 48 -7.51 17.95 -12.09
CA LEU A 48 -7.44 17.16 -13.32
C LEU A 48 -8.86 16.80 -13.75
N GLU A 49 -9.28 17.29 -14.92
CA GLU A 49 -10.51 16.82 -15.51
C GLU A 49 -10.36 15.34 -15.84
N ARG A 50 -11.22 14.52 -15.26
CA ARG A 50 -11.33 13.12 -15.68
C ARG A 50 -11.77 13.14 -17.14
N ARG A 51 -10.86 12.78 -18.05
CA ARG A 51 -11.26 12.46 -19.42
C ARG A 51 -12.46 11.53 -19.30
N LYS A 52 -13.61 11.95 -19.85
CA LYS A 52 -14.77 11.06 -19.93
C LYS A 52 -14.31 9.90 -20.80
N PHE A 53 -14.13 8.73 -20.19
CA PHE A 53 -13.83 7.52 -20.93
C PHE A 53 -14.98 7.33 -21.91
N THR A 54 -14.67 7.33 -23.19
CA THR A 54 -15.61 6.87 -24.22
C THR A 54 -15.79 5.36 -24.05
N ALA A 55 -16.89 4.81 -24.53
CA ALA A 55 -17.14 3.36 -24.43
C ALA A 55 -16.02 2.49 -25.05
N GLU A 56 -15.11 3.10 -25.80
CA GLU A 56 -13.95 2.48 -26.46
C GLU A 56 -12.68 2.51 -25.59
N ASP A 57 -12.59 3.38 -24.60
CA ASP A 57 -11.46 3.44 -23.66
C ASP A 57 -11.59 2.29 -22.65
N LYS A 58 -11.01 1.13 -22.95
CA LYS A 58 -10.84 0.07 -21.95
C LYS A 58 -9.99 0.63 -20.81
N PRO A 59 -10.46 0.58 -19.54
CA PRO A 59 -9.67 1.04 -18.41
C PRO A 59 -8.33 0.29 -18.43
N ASP A 60 -7.23 1.02 -18.25
CA ASP A 60 -5.91 0.44 -18.15
C ASP A 60 -5.89 -0.72 -17.16
N ARG A 61 -5.20 -1.80 -17.51
CA ARG A 61 -5.13 -3.03 -16.73
C ARG A 61 -4.74 -2.76 -15.27
N LYS A 62 -3.77 -1.87 -15.02
CA LYS A 62 -3.37 -1.48 -13.65
C LYS A 62 -4.51 -0.79 -12.89
N SER A 63 -5.22 0.13 -13.53
CA SER A 63 -6.38 0.83 -12.92
C SER A 63 -7.47 -0.15 -12.48
N ARG A 64 -7.71 -1.19 -13.26
CA ARG A 64 -8.68 -2.25 -12.90
C ARG A 64 -8.23 -3.02 -11.66
N LEU A 65 -6.95 -3.35 -11.55
CA LEU A 65 -6.40 -4.05 -10.38
C LEU A 65 -6.45 -3.18 -9.11
N PHE A 66 -6.14 -1.89 -9.21
CA PHE A 66 -6.33 -0.95 -8.10
C PHE A 66 -7.80 -0.87 -7.65
N GLN A 67 -8.75 -0.84 -8.59
CA GLN A 67 -10.18 -0.86 -8.27
C GLN A 67 -10.56 -2.13 -7.50
N ILE A 68 -10.14 -3.30 -7.97
CA ILE A 68 -10.39 -4.59 -7.30
C ILE A 68 -9.83 -4.56 -5.88
N ASN A 69 -8.54 -4.23 -5.71
CA ASN A 69 -7.89 -4.24 -4.40
C ASN A 69 -8.51 -3.23 -3.43
N ASN A 70 -8.88 -2.03 -3.90
CA ASN A 70 -9.57 -1.05 -3.06
C ASN A 70 -10.97 -1.53 -2.63
N LEU A 71 -11.70 -2.22 -3.51
CA LEU A 71 -13.00 -2.82 -3.17
C LEU A 71 -12.84 -3.94 -2.14
N ILE A 72 -11.86 -4.83 -2.32
CA ILE A 72 -11.53 -5.91 -1.39
C ILE A 72 -11.17 -5.34 -0.01
N ALA A 73 -10.30 -4.33 0.04
CA ALA A 73 -9.89 -3.70 1.29
C ALA A 73 -11.10 -3.16 2.07
N ARG A 74 -11.99 -2.42 1.38
CA ARG A 74 -13.21 -1.88 1.98
C ARG A 74 -14.16 -2.98 2.46
N ALA A 75 -14.35 -4.04 1.66
CA ALA A 75 -15.22 -5.15 2.02
C ALA A 75 -14.69 -5.89 3.24
N PHE A 76 -13.41 -6.25 3.28
CA PHE A 76 -12.81 -6.91 4.43
C PHE A 76 -12.82 -6.03 5.69
N HIS A 77 -12.60 -4.71 5.54
CA HIS A 77 -12.72 -3.77 6.65
C HIS A 77 -14.16 -3.71 7.19
N GLN A 78 -15.15 -3.61 6.30
CA GLN A 78 -16.56 -3.64 6.68
C GLN A 78 -16.91 -4.93 7.44
N ILE A 79 -16.46 -6.09 6.94
CA ILE A 79 -16.66 -7.38 7.59
C ILE A 79 -16.06 -7.37 9.00
N LEU A 80 -14.82 -6.91 9.16
CA LEU A 80 -14.20 -6.78 10.47
C LEU A 80 -15.03 -5.89 11.40
N MET A 81 -15.48 -4.73 10.93
CA MET A 81 -16.09 -3.73 11.80
C MET A 81 -17.53 -4.06 12.20
N THR A 82 -18.33 -4.64 11.29
CA THR A 82 -19.78 -4.72 11.48
C THR A 82 -20.38 -6.12 11.38
N HIS A 83 -19.71 -7.03 10.65
CA HIS A 83 -20.28 -8.36 10.43
C HIS A 83 -20.02 -9.30 11.62
N PRO A 84 -20.97 -10.17 12.02
CA PRO A 84 -20.78 -11.15 13.11
C PRO A 84 -19.53 -12.04 12.92
N ALA A 85 -19.26 -12.48 11.69
CA ALA A 85 -18.08 -13.29 11.37
C ALA A 85 -16.75 -12.59 11.70
N GLY A 86 -16.73 -11.26 11.82
CA GLY A 86 -15.55 -10.48 12.21
C GLY A 86 -15.27 -10.48 13.72
N GLN A 87 -16.18 -11.00 14.55
CA GLN A 87 -16.04 -10.95 16.02
C GLN A 87 -14.73 -11.56 16.53
N PRO A 88 -14.31 -12.77 16.13
CA PRO A 88 -13.06 -13.35 16.62
C PRO A 88 -11.82 -12.49 16.28
N ALA A 89 -11.85 -11.83 15.11
CA ALA A 89 -10.76 -10.94 14.70
C ALA A 89 -10.76 -9.63 15.51
N ARG A 90 -11.93 -9.07 15.83
CA ARG A 90 -12.05 -7.90 16.72
C ARG A 90 -11.49 -8.20 18.10
N GLU A 91 -11.91 -9.31 18.71
CA GLU A 91 -11.42 -9.76 20.03
C GLU A 91 -9.90 -9.97 20.03
N TYR A 92 -9.37 -10.59 18.97
CA TYR A 92 -7.93 -10.76 18.81
C TYR A 92 -7.20 -9.40 18.78
N LEU A 93 -7.66 -8.44 17.96
CA LEU A 93 -7.04 -7.12 17.84
C LEU A 93 -7.13 -6.33 19.15
N GLN A 94 -8.25 -6.42 19.87
CA GLN A 94 -8.42 -5.82 21.20
C GLN A 94 -7.45 -6.42 22.23
N LYS A 95 -7.29 -7.76 22.27
CA LYS A 95 -6.30 -8.44 23.12
C LYS A 95 -4.87 -8.02 22.79
N ARG A 96 -4.62 -7.61 21.55
CA ARG A 96 -3.33 -7.02 21.10
C ARG A 96 -3.21 -5.53 21.41
N GLY A 97 -4.17 -4.92 22.09
CA GLY A 97 -4.14 -3.53 22.51
C GLY A 97 -4.44 -2.52 21.39
N LEU A 98 -4.98 -2.95 20.24
CA LEU A 98 -5.28 -2.04 19.14
C LEU A 98 -6.61 -1.31 19.36
N ALA A 99 -6.56 0.01 19.34
CA ALA A 99 -7.72 0.87 19.42
C ALA A 99 -8.55 0.83 18.12
N ASN A 100 -9.88 0.99 18.24
CA ASN A 100 -10.76 1.02 17.07
C ASN A 100 -10.41 2.12 16.08
N GLN A 101 -9.90 3.27 16.56
CA GLN A 101 -9.45 4.36 15.71
C GLN A 101 -8.27 3.93 14.84
N THR A 102 -7.30 3.23 15.41
CA THR A 102 -6.13 2.69 14.69
C THR A 102 -6.54 1.64 13.67
N ILE A 103 -7.49 0.74 14.04
CA ILE A 103 -8.04 -0.26 13.12
C ILE A 103 -8.69 0.41 11.89
N LYS A 104 -9.43 1.49 12.08
CA LYS A 104 -10.03 2.27 10.99
C LYS A 104 -8.98 2.98 10.15
N GLU A 105 -8.00 3.62 10.79
CA GLU A 105 -6.95 4.39 10.12
C GLU A 105 -6.12 3.51 9.18
N PHE A 106 -5.80 2.29 9.60
CA PHE A 106 -5.06 1.31 8.79
C PHE A 106 -5.95 0.48 7.87
N MET A 107 -7.28 0.66 7.95
CA MET A 107 -8.26 -0.13 7.20
C MET A 107 -8.04 -1.64 7.37
N ILE A 108 -7.70 -2.07 8.60
CA ILE A 108 -7.54 -3.48 8.93
C ILE A 108 -8.85 -4.20 8.63
N GLY A 109 -8.79 -5.37 8.01
CA GLY A 109 -9.94 -6.15 7.59
C GLY A 109 -9.92 -7.57 8.12
N TYR A 110 -10.96 -8.34 7.76
CA TYR A 110 -11.04 -9.76 8.04
C TYR A 110 -11.66 -10.51 6.85
N ALA A 111 -11.06 -11.63 6.49
CA ALA A 111 -11.50 -12.49 5.40
C ALA A 111 -12.10 -13.79 5.96
N PRO A 112 -13.43 -13.88 6.16
CA PRO A 112 -14.06 -15.04 6.80
C PRO A 112 -14.21 -16.25 5.88
N SER A 113 -14.27 -16.04 4.56
CA SER A 113 -14.57 -17.07 3.55
C SER A 113 -13.63 -16.93 2.34
N SER A 114 -13.21 -18.05 1.79
CA SER A 114 -12.37 -18.11 0.60
C SER A 114 -13.14 -17.79 -0.71
N ARG A 115 -14.38 -18.23 -0.85
CA ARG A 115 -15.12 -18.13 -2.12
C ARG A 115 -16.06 -16.91 -2.22
N ALA A 116 -16.53 -16.39 -1.11
CA ALA A 116 -17.54 -15.33 -1.10
C ALA A 116 -17.05 -14.04 -1.75
N MET A 117 -15.77 -13.68 -1.56
CA MET A 117 -15.17 -12.47 -2.13
C MET A 117 -15.06 -12.58 -3.66
N HIS A 118 -14.61 -13.71 -4.17
CA HIS A 118 -14.53 -13.97 -5.61
C HIS A 118 -15.89 -13.83 -6.28
N GLN A 119 -16.92 -14.53 -5.75
CA GLN A 119 -18.27 -14.46 -6.28
C GLN A 119 -18.84 -13.03 -6.23
N TRP A 120 -18.54 -12.28 -5.17
CA TRP A 120 -18.97 -10.90 -5.06
C TRP A 120 -18.31 -9.99 -6.09
N LEU A 121 -17.02 -10.20 -6.38
CA LEU A 121 -16.31 -9.46 -7.44
C LEU A 121 -16.85 -9.82 -8.84
N LYS A 122 -17.18 -11.09 -9.08
CA LYS A 122 -17.84 -11.51 -10.34
C LYS A 122 -19.16 -10.78 -10.55
N LYS A 123 -19.99 -10.62 -9.50
CA LYS A 123 -21.23 -9.83 -9.55
C LYS A 123 -21.00 -8.33 -9.81
N LYS A 124 -19.78 -7.85 -9.63
CA LYS A 124 -19.35 -6.48 -9.96
C LYS A 124 -18.67 -6.36 -11.34
N ASN A 125 -18.86 -7.36 -12.20
CA ASN A 125 -18.34 -7.41 -13.57
C ASN A 125 -16.81 -7.42 -13.65
N PHE A 126 -16.12 -8.06 -12.68
CA PHE A 126 -14.71 -8.39 -12.81
C PHE A 126 -14.54 -9.82 -13.32
N THR A 127 -13.58 -10.01 -14.22
CA THR A 127 -13.27 -11.34 -14.77
C THR A 127 -12.42 -12.17 -13.80
N ASP A 128 -12.40 -13.49 -14.00
CA ASP A 128 -11.55 -14.37 -13.19
C ASP A 128 -10.06 -14.02 -13.37
N GLU A 129 -9.65 -13.66 -14.59
CA GLU A 129 -8.30 -13.21 -14.89
C GLU A 129 -7.94 -11.94 -14.12
N GLU A 130 -8.81 -10.93 -14.09
CA GLU A 130 -8.59 -9.70 -13.34
C GLU A 130 -8.46 -9.97 -11.83
N ILE A 131 -9.34 -10.82 -11.28
CA ILE A 131 -9.31 -11.20 -9.85
C ILE A 131 -8.02 -11.96 -9.52
N GLN A 132 -7.59 -12.86 -10.38
CA GLN A 132 -6.34 -13.59 -10.22
C GLN A 132 -5.14 -12.65 -10.28
N ASN A 133 -5.10 -11.75 -11.26
CA ASN A 133 -4.03 -10.75 -11.43
C ASN A 133 -3.99 -9.71 -10.30
N ALA A 134 -5.10 -9.51 -9.57
CA ALA A 134 -5.13 -8.70 -8.34
C ALA A 134 -4.61 -9.43 -7.10
N GLY A 135 -4.15 -10.69 -7.25
CA GLY A 135 -3.53 -11.46 -6.17
C GLY A 135 -4.44 -12.46 -5.47
N SER A 136 -5.58 -12.82 -6.08
CA SER A 136 -6.48 -13.89 -5.61
C SER A 136 -6.89 -13.73 -4.14
N PRO A 137 -7.90 -12.91 -3.82
CA PRO A 137 -8.30 -12.61 -2.43
C PRO A 137 -8.76 -13.85 -1.65
N ASP A 138 -9.17 -14.91 -2.34
CA ASP A 138 -9.65 -16.16 -1.75
C ASP A 138 -8.61 -16.90 -0.92
N ARG A 139 -7.33 -16.64 -1.17
CA ARG A 139 -6.22 -17.24 -0.41
C ARG A 139 -6.13 -16.78 1.05
N PHE A 140 -6.78 -15.66 1.39
CA PHE A 140 -6.70 -15.06 2.73
C PHE A 140 -7.72 -15.61 3.73
N PHE A 141 -8.24 -16.80 3.50
CA PHE A 141 -9.26 -17.42 4.34
C PHE A 141 -8.91 -17.42 5.83
N ARG A 142 -9.86 -16.98 6.68
CA ARG A 142 -9.76 -16.86 8.15
C ARG A 142 -8.56 -16.05 8.65
N ARG A 143 -8.22 -14.96 7.91
CA ARG A 143 -7.09 -14.11 8.23
C ARG A 143 -7.52 -12.68 8.54
N ILE A 144 -6.81 -12.05 9.47
CA ILE A 144 -6.81 -10.59 9.61
C ILE A 144 -6.03 -10.02 8.45
N ILE A 145 -6.58 -8.99 7.80
CA ILE A 145 -6.06 -8.43 6.55
C ILE A 145 -5.49 -7.04 6.78
N PHE A 146 -4.26 -6.84 6.35
CA PHE A 146 -3.55 -5.58 6.33
C PHE A 146 -3.36 -5.14 4.89
N PRO A 147 -4.06 -4.10 4.41
CA PRO A 147 -3.86 -3.56 3.08
C PRO A 147 -2.46 -2.94 2.94
N ILE A 148 -1.75 -3.28 1.88
CA ILE A 148 -0.45 -2.69 1.52
C ILE A 148 -0.71 -1.65 0.45
N ARG A 149 -0.17 -0.44 0.64
CA ARG A 149 -0.42 0.71 -0.24
C ARG A 149 0.85 1.25 -0.85
N ASP A 150 0.69 1.86 -2.03
CA ASP A 150 1.71 2.75 -2.58
C ASP A 150 1.67 4.12 -1.87
N VAL A 151 2.62 4.99 -2.21
CA VAL A 151 2.71 6.34 -1.65
C VAL A 151 1.53 7.25 -2.02
N MET A 152 0.71 6.87 -2.99
CA MET A 152 -0.55 7.55 -3.37
C MET A 152 -1.77 7.03 -2.62
N GLY A 153 -1.61 5.98 -1.81
CA GLY A 153 -2.68 5.34 -1.05
C GLY A 153 -3.48 4.28 -1.83
N ASN A 154 -3.08 3.92 -3.05
CA ASN A 154 -3.71 2.82 -3.78
C ASN A 154 -3.35 1.48 -3.12
N VAL A 155 -4.32 0.57 -3.01
CA VAL A 155 -4.06 -0.75 -2.46
C VAL A 155 -3.42 -1.63 -3.52
N LEU A 156 -2.15 -1.99 -3.29
CA LEU A 156 -1.35 -2.85 -4.17
C LEU A 156 -1.62 -4.33 -3.92
N GLY A 157 -1.86 -4.69 -2.67
CA GLY A 157 -2.06 -6.05 -2.22
C GLY A 157 -2.34 -6.11 -0.72
N PHE A 158 -2.16 -7.29 -0.13
CA PHE A 158 -2.53 -7.56 1.25
C PHE A 158 -1.51 -8.46 1.94
N THR A 159 -1.39 -8.30 3.25
CA THR A 159 -0.86 -9.31 4.15
C THR A 159 -2.01 -9.86 4.98
N GLY A 160 -2.10 -11.18 5.09
CA GLY A 160 -3.08 -11.87 5.92
C GLY A 160 -2.43 -12.61 7.09
N ARG A 161 -2.82 -12.30 8.33
CA ARG A 161 -2.37 -12.98 9.54
C ARG A 161 -3.43 -13.95 10.02
N VAL A 162 -3.04 -15.19 10.35
CA VAL A 162 -3.94 -16.18 10.95
C VAL A 162 -4.41 -15.77 12.35
N LEU A 163 -5.63 -16.15 12.68
CA LEU A 163 -6.16 -16.11 14.05
C LEU A 163 -5.79 -17.36 14.84
N ASP A 164 -5.85 -18.53 14.19
CA ASP A 164 -5.51 -19.81 14.80
C ASP A 164 -3.99 -20.04 14.71
N PRO A 165 -3.28 -20.21 15.85
CA PRO A 165 -1.85 -20.49 15.85
C PRO A 165 -1.46 -21.79 15.13
N LYS A 166 -2.40 -22.72 14.94
CA LYS A 166 -2.17 -23.99 14.24
C LYS A 166 -2.22 -23.86 12.72
N GLN A 167 -2.74 -22.74 12.20
CA GLN A 167 -2.84 -22.49 10.76
C GLN A 167 -1.53 -21.92 10.22
N GLU A 168 -0.94 -22.60 9.25
CA GLU A 168 0.26 -22.16 8.57
C GLU A 168 -0.05 -21.62 7.14
N PRO A 169 0.78 -20.70 6.61
CA PRO A 169 1.80 -19.94 7.30
C PRO A 169 1.17 -18.84 8.18
N LYS A 170 1.85 -18.43 9.27
CA LYS A 170 1.39 -17.37 10.19
C LYS A 170 1.03 -16.07 9.47
N TYR A 171 1.85 -15.67 8.49
CA TYR A 171 1.58 -14.54 7.59
C TYR A 171 1.58 -15.03 6.14
N LEU A 172 0.65 -14.52 5.37
CA LEU A 172 0.53 -14.79 3.93
C LEU A 172 0.43 -13.46 3.20
N ASN A 173 1.29 -13.23 2.22
CA ASN A 173 1.27 -12.03 1.38
C ASN A 173 0.60 -12.30 0.03
N THR A 174 0.08 -11.26 -0.59
CA THR A 174 -0.24 -11.24 -2.03
C THR A 174 0.98 -11.74 -2.82
N PRO A 175 0.83 -12.59 -3.84
CA PRO A 175 1.93 -12.97 -4.72
C PRO A 175 2.40 -11.77 -5.54
N GLU A 176 3.54 -11.90 -6.22
CA GLU A 176 3.97 -10.90 -7.21
C GLU A 176 2.90 -10.68 -8.27
N THR A 177 2.60 -9.42 -8.56
CA THR A 177 1.65 -8.99 -9.61
C THR A 177 2.24 -7.80 -10.36
N ILE A 178 1.57 -7.34 -11.41
CA ILE A 178 2.04 -6.16 -12.15
C ILE A 178 1.97 -4.85 -11.34
N ILE A 179 1.27 -4.85 -10.20
CA ILE A 179 1.17 -3.69 -9.29
C ILE A 179 1.78 -3.94 -7.91
N PHE A 180 2.19 -5.17 -7.59
CA PHE A 180 2.73 -5.54 -6.28
C PHE A 180 4.07 -6.24 -6.42
N HIS A 181 5.15 -5.56 -6.00
CA HIS A 181 6.53 -6.06 -5.98
C HIS A 181 7.10 -5.96 -4.58
N LYS A 182 7.23 -7.09 -3.88
CA LYS A 182 7.63 -7.15 -2.46
C LYS A 182 8.94 -6.42 -2.17
N GLY A 183 9.94 -6.55 -3.03
CA GLY A 183 11.25 -5.92 -2.86
C GLY A 183 11.24 -4.39 -2.99
N ARG A 184 10.13 -3.78 -3.38
CA ARG A 184 10.02 -2.33 -3.61
C ARG A 184 8.99 -1.64 -2.75
N ILE A 185 8.31 -2.38 -1.86
CA ILE A 185 7.19 -1.87 -1.09
C ILE A 185 7.51 -1.96 0.39
N LEU A 186 7.35 -0.83 1.08
CA LEU A 186 7.43 -0.74 2.53
C LEU A 186 6.03 -0.45 3.08
N TYR A 187 5.60 -1.28 4.02
CA TYR A 187 4.32 -1.09 4.71
C TYR A 187 4.31 0.23 5.48
N ASN A 188 3.23 0.99 5.37
CA ASN A 188 3.01 2.28 6.01
C ASN A 188 3.83 3.46 5.42
N LEU A 189 4.58 3.30 4.35
CA LEU A 189 5.35 4.41 3.77
C LEU A 189 4.42 5.53 3.28
N ASP A 190 3.22 5.20 2.80
CA ASP A 190 2.18 6.16 2.38
C ASP A 190 1.86 7.19 3.47
N LYS A 191 1.76 6.76 4.72
CA LYS A 191 1.48 7.60 5.89
C LYS A 191 2.74 8.17 6.53
N ALA A 192 3.80 7.35 6.63
CA ALA A 192 5.00 7.68 7.39
C ALA A 192 5.91 8.71 6.71
N ARG A 193 5.91 8.81 5.36
CA ARG A 193 6.88 9.61 4.59
C ARG A 193 7.00 11.07 5.01
N GLY A 194 5.91 11.70 5.42
CA GLY A 194 5.92 13.08 5.92
C GLY A 194 6.67 13.20 7.25
N PHE A 195 6.40 12.29 8.18
CA PHE A 195 7.06 12.21 9.48
C PHE A 195 8.53 11.81 9.36
N ILE A 196 8.85 10.88 8.43
CA ILE A 196 10.23 10.48 8.13
C ILE A 196 11.05 11.70 7.69
N LYS A 197 10.51 12.53 6.79
CA LYS A 197 11.18 13.77 6.34
C LYS A 197 11.35 14.78 7.48
N GLN A 198 10.34 14.93 8.34
CA GLN A 198 10.36 15.83 9.49
C GLN A 198 11.38 15.41 10.53
N GLU A 199 11.38 14.14 10.91
CA GLU A 199 12.29 13.57 11.92
C GLU A 199 13.70 13.29 11.38
N LYS A 200 13.90 13.36 10.05
CA LYS A 200 15.15 13.00 9.35
C LYS A 200 15.63 11.59 9.70
N ALA A 201 14.71 10.72 10.08
CA ALA A 201 14.97 9.35 10.47
C ALA A 201 13.79 8.44 10.14
N THR A 202 14.09 7.19 9.77
CA THR A 202 13.09 6.13 9.57
C THR A 202 13.31 5.04 10.60
N VAL A 203 12.26 4.63 11.27
CA VAL A 203 12.25 3.42 12.12
C VAL A 203 11.76 2.26 11.27
N VAL A 204 12.56 1.21 11.17
CA VAL A 204 12.24 -0.02 10.43
C VAL A 204 12.01 -1.14 11.43
N VAL A 205 10.82 -1.74 11.37
CA VAL A 205 10.42 -2.89 12.18
C VAL A 205 10.10 -4.09 11.29
N GLU A 206 9.95 -5.29 11.88
CA GLU A 206 9.79 -6.53 11.12
C GLU A 206 8.41 -6.63 10.43
N GLY A 207 7.35 -6.24 11.11
CA GLY A 207 6.00 -6.57 10.67
C GLY A 207 4.94 -5.48 10.81
N GLN A 208 3.78 -5.74 10.18
CA GLN A 208 2.65 -4.81 10.16
C GLN A 208 2.13 -4.49 11.56
N MET A 209 2.10 -5.49 12.46
CA MET A 209 1.60 -5.30 13.83
C MET A 209 2.51 -4.36 14.62
N ASP A 210 3.83 -4.46 14.41
CA ASP A 210 4.81 -3.62 15.09
C ASP A 210 4.71 -2.18 14.60
N VAL A 211 4.55 -1.98 13.29
CA VAL A 211 4.23 -0.66 12.71
C VAL A 211 2.98 -0.06 13.34
N ILE A 212 1.88 -0.82 13.38
CA ILE A 212 0.59 -0.32 13.85
C ILE A 212 0.64 0.02 15.35
N ALA A 213 1.31 -0.83 16.16
CA ALA A 213 1.51 -0.58 17.58
C ALA A 213 2.36 0.67 17.83
N SER A 214 3.49 0.82 17.12
CA SER A 214 4.36 1.99 17.18
C SER A 214 3.62 3.26 16.76
N TRP A 215 2.86 3.18 15.66
CA TRP A 215 2.03 4.28 15.19
C TRP A 215 1.01 4.74 16.22
N GLN A 216 0.35 3.80 16.88
CA GLN A 216 -0.68 4.08 17.89
C GLN A 216 -0.12 4.85 19.10
N VAL A 217 1.12 4.57 19.49
CA VAL A 217 1.79 5.26 20.62
C VAL A 217 2.57 6.50 20.20
N GLY A 218 2.44 6.94 18.95
CA GLY A 218 2.99 8.21 18.48
C GLY A 218 4.28 8.13 17.66
N VAL A 219 4.88 6.95 17.47
CA VAL A 219 6.04 6.77 16.57
C VAL A 219 5.51 6.72 15.13
N LYS A 220 5.53 7.87 14.45
CA LYS A 220 4.90 8.03 13.13
C LYS A 220 5.84 7.80 11.93
N ASN A 221 7.14 7.85 12.14
CA ASN A 221 8.18 7.63 11.12
C ASN A 221 8.58 6.16 10.98
N VAL A 222 7.62 5.23 11.18
CA VAL A 222 7.83 3.78 11.23
C VAL A 222 7.30 3.08 9.97
N VAL A 223 8.09 2.12 9.45
CA VAL A 223 7.75 1.28 8.29
C VAL A 223 8.17 -0.17 8.53
N ALA A 224 7.66 -1.11 7.71
CA ALA A 224 8.11 -2.50 7.75
C ALA A 224 8.31 -3.08 6.34
N SER A 225 9.22 -4.05 6.22
CA SER A 225 9.46 -4.83 4.98
C SER A 225 8.41 -5.93 4.74
N SER A 226 7.47 -6.11 5.68
CA SER A 226 6.34 -7.05 5.53
C SER A 226 6.69 -8.53 5.41
N GLY A 227 7.68 -8.98 6.20
CA GLY A 227 8.05 -10.40 6.28
C GLY A 227 8.96 -10.86 5.13
N THR A 228 9.65 -9.93 4.50
CA THR A 228 10.79 -10.18 3.61
C THR A 228 12.05 -9.60 4.24
N ALA A 229 13.22 -10.16 3.95
CA ALA A 229 14.47 -9.49 4.28
C ALA A 229 14.48 -8.08 3.66
N LEU A 230 15.06 -7.14 4.37
CA LEU A 230 15.19 -5.77 3.85
C LEU A 230 16.14 -5.82 2.64
N ALA A 231 15.63 -5.51 1.47
CA ALA A 231 16.39 -5.48 0.22
C ALA A 231 17.08 -4.13 0.04
N ASP A 232 18.10 -4.09 -0.82
CA ASP A 232 18.82 -2.85 -1.15
C ASP A 232 17.88 -1.77 -1.73
N GLU A 233 16.88 -2.18 -2.50
CA GLU A 233 15.87 -1.27 -3.05
C GLU A 233 15.04 -0.59 -1.95
N HIS A 234 14.76 -1.27 -0.85
CA HIS A 234 14.09 -0.67 0.32
C HIS A 234 14.98 0.39 0.97
N LEU A 235 16.27 0.12 1.16
CA LEU A 235 17.23 1.06 1.72
C LEU A 235 17.37 2.29 0.81
N GLN A 236 17.53 2.09 -0.49
CA GLN A 236 17.59 3.17 -1.48
C GLN A 236 16.33 4.03 -1.46
N LEU A 237 15.15 3.40 -1.31
CA LEU A 237 13.89 4.12 -1.19
C LEU A 237 13.86 4.96 0.09
N LEU A 238 14.26 4.41 1.25
CA LEU A 238 14.26 5.13 2.53
C LEU A 238 15.25 6.29 2.55
N TYR A 239 16.46 6.12 2.00
CA TYR A 239 17.46 7.19 1.91
C TYR A 239 16.99 8.41 1.10
N ARG A 240 16.00 8.27 0.25
CA ARG A 240 15.37 9.42 -0.45
C ARG A 240 14.56 10.31 0.50
N TYR A 241 14.08 9.75 1.61
CA TYR A 241 13.25 10.46 2.59
C TYR A 241 14.05 10.95 3.79
N ALA A 242 14.99 10.15 4.29
CA ALA A 242 15.81 10.48 5.46
C ALA A 242 17.19 9.80 5.42
N PRO A 243 18.24 10.46 5.97
CA PRO A 243 19.59 9.90 5.99
C PRO A 243 19.80 8.82 7.07
N ASN A 244 18.95 8.80 8.10
CA ASN A 244 19.10 7.91 9.24
C ASN A 244 18.05 6.80 9.19
N ILE A 245 18.51 5.54 9.35
CA ILE A 245 17.65 4.36 9.44
C ILE A 245 17.92 3.69 10.78
N ILE A 246 16.86 3.48 11.57
CA ILE A 246 16.89 2.87 12.89
C ILE A 246 16.18 1.52 12.79
N PHE A 247 16.83 0.45 13.14
CA PHE A 247 16.25 -0.89 13.22
C PHE A 247 15.79 -1.18 14.64
N ALA A 248 14.52 -1.68 14.79
CA ALA A 248 13.90 -1.97 16.08
C ALA A 248 13.15 -3.31 16.06
#